data_b4035210a3c3969ca937160b56c57868
#
_entry.id   b4035210a3c3969ca937160b56c57868
#
_cell.length_a   1.000
_cell.length_b   1.000
_cell.length_c   1.000
_cell.angle_alpha   90.00
_cell.angle_beta   90.00
_cell.angle_gamma   90.00
#
_symmetry.space_group_name_H-M   'P 1'
#
loop_
_entity.id
_entity.type
_entity.pdbx_description
1 polymer ?
#
loop_
_entity_poly.entity_id
_entity_poly.type
_entity_poly.pdbx_seq_one_letter_code
_entity_poly.pdbx_strand_id
1 'polypeptide(L)'
;MKKPIIGISGSELTKNVGPFVGYRRSYVNKDYSEAVIKNGGVPMIIPFNEDADVTESQLELVDALILSGGQDIDSESYGEEPQPEQGTVWQARDQFDMRLLKLAEKRGIPVLGICRGAQLINVFHGGSLYQDLKYYPVPTLKHWQGDTPWWQATHQVKLVKDTHLAAIFDQVPRLRVNSYHHQLIKKVGKGLKVNALAQDGVYEGIENETGTVLGVQWHPEMLRAHQAEMDRLFDYLIKRASWKGRDEHAE
;
A
#
# COMPACT_ATOMS: atom_id res chain seq x y z
N MET A 1 -12.67 -7.59 24.22
CA MET A 1 -12.12 -6.35 23.62
C MET A 1 -12.77 -6.13 22.26
N LYS A 2 -13.11 -4.89 21.90
CA LYS A 2 -13.63 -4.53 20.58
C LYS A 2 -12.51 -4.74 19.54
N LYS A 3 -12.85 -5.39 18.41
CA LYS A 3 -11.89 -5.56 17.31
C LYS A 3 -11.67 -4.24 16.60
N PRO A 4 -10.43 -3.88 16.22
CA PRO A 4 -10.18 -2.64 15.49
C PRO A 4 -10.77 -2.70 14.06
N ILE A 5 -11.27 -1.57 13.59
CA ILE A 5 -11.81 -1.39 12.25
C ILE A 5 -10.68 -0.92 11.34
N ILE A 6 -10.38 -1.68 10.30
CA ILE A 6 -9.32 -1.38 9.35
C ILE A 6 -9.94 -0.89 8.04
N GLY A 7 -9.77 0.39 7.77
CA GLY A 7 -10.17 0.99 6.50
C GLY A 7 -9.28 0.49 5.36
N ILE A 8 -9.87 0.16 4.24
CA ILE A 8 -9.15 -0.24 3.03
C ILE A 8 -9.60 0.70 1.92
N SER A 9 -8.67 1.49 1.36
CA SER A 9 -9.01 2.42 0.29
C SER A 9 -9.52 1.67 -0.94
N GLY A 10 -10.74 2.01 -1.37
CA GLY A 10 -11.43 1.38 -2.48
C GLY A 10 -11.05 1.96 -3.84
N SER A 11 -11.31 1.19 -4.87
CA SER A 11 -11.21 1.58 -6.28
C SER A 11 -12.57 1.41 -6.96
N GLU A 12 -12.66 1.77 -8.22
CA GLU A 12 -13.84 1.49 -9.05
C GLU A 12 -13.50 0.57 -10.22
N LEU A 13 -14.42 -0.31 -10.52
CA LEU A 13 -14.38 -1.18 -11.68
C LEU A 13 -15.59 -0.90 -12.56
N THR A 14 -15.36 -0.58 -13.82
CA THR A 14 -16.42 -0.49 -14.83
C THR A 14 -16.58 -1.84 -15.51
N LYS A 15 -17.80 -2.36 -15.51
CA LYS A 15 -18.10 -3.63 -16.16
C LYS A 15 -18.18 -3.45 -17.68
N ASN A 16 -17.32 -4.13 -18.41
CA ASN A 16 -17.23 -4.00 -19.89
C ASN A 16 -17.95 -5.12 -20.67
N VAL A 17 -18.43 -6.17 -19.98
CA VAL A 17 -19.06 -7.35 -20.63
C VAL A 17 -20.30 -7.81 -19.87
N GLY A 18 -21.20 -8.52 -20.56
CA GLY A 18 -22.43 -9.09 -19.99
C GLY A 18 -23.51 -8.06 -19.67
N PRO A 19 -24.56 -8.41 -18.90
CA PRO A 19 -25.56 -7.46 -18.47
C PRO A 19 -24.91 -6.34 -17.59
N PHE A 20 -25.44 -5.14 -17.68
CA PHE A 20 -24.95 -3.96 -16.97
C PHE A 20 -23.58 -3.42 -17.44
N VAL A 21 -23.33 -3.43 -18.77
CA VAL A 21 -22.18 -2.73 -19.37
C VAL A 21 -22.18 -1.25 -18.96
N GLY A 22 -21.03 -0.70 -18.58
CA GLY A 22 -20.88 0.66 -18.08
C GLY A 22 -21.20 0.83 -16.59
N TYR A 23 -21.70 -0.20 -15.92
CA TYR A 23 -22.00 -0.14 -14.48
C TYR A 23 -20.72 -0.10 -13.66
N ARG A 24 -20.58 0.94 -12.83
CA ARG A 24 -19.44 1.11 -11.92
C ARG A 24 -19.68 0.40 -10.59
N ARG A 25 -18.63 -0.16 -10.03
CA ARG A 25 -18.65 -0.84 -8.74
C ARG A 25 -17.46 -0.38 -7.91
N SER A 26 -17.73 0.05 -6.70
CA SER A 26 -16.66 0.23 -5.71
C SER A 26 -16.17 -1.16 -5.29
N TYR A 27 -14.85 -1.36 -5.27
CA TYR A 27 -14.26 -2.65 -4.93
C TYR A 27 -12.87 -2.52 -4.30
N VAL A 28 -12.47 -3.58 -3.64
CA VAL A 28 -11.08 -3.96 -3.39
C VAL A 28 -10.97 -5.47 -3.60
N ASN A 29 -9.77 -5.98 -3.89
CA ASN A 29 -9.55 -7.41 -3.98
C ASN A 29 -9.84 -8.08 -2.63
N LYS A 30 -10.47 -9.26 -2.68
CA LYS A 30 -10.91 -10.00 -1.49
C LYS A 30 -9.76 -10.30 -0.51
N ASP A 31 -8.55 -10.51 -1.04
CA ASP A 31 -7.35 -10.82 -0.27
C ASP A 31 -7.06 -9.81 0.84
N TYR A 32 -7.31 -8.51 0.61
CA TYR A 32 -7.17 -7.47 1.65
C TYR A 32 -8.11 -7.71 2.83
N SER A 33 -9.39 -7.95 2.53
CA SER A 33 -10.40 -8.20 3.57
C SER A 33 -10.09 -9.48 4.35
N GLU A 34 -9.70 -10.54 3.66
CA GLU A 34 -9.30 -11.82 4.28
C GLU A 34 -8.06 -11.67 5.15
N ALA A 35 -7.07 -10.87 4.72
CA ALA A 35 -5.89 -10.58 5.52
C ALA A 35 -6.24 -9.89 6.84
N VAL A 36 -7.11 -8.88 6.79
CA VAL A 36 -7.60 -8.18 7.99
C VAL A 36 -8.36 -9.12 8.93
N ILE A 37 -9.31 -9.91 8.41
CA ILE A 37 -10.12 -10.84 9.21
C ILE A 37 -9.23 -11.88 9.90
N LYS A 38 -8.31 -12.46 9.15
CA LYS A 38 -7.38 -13.50 9.65
C LYS A 38 -6.57 -13.02 10.84
N ASN A 39 -6.18 -11.75 10.83
CA ASN A 39 -5.35 -11.15 11.87
C ASN A 39 -6.16 -10.44 12.97
N GLY A 40 -7.48 -10.63 12.99
CA GLY A 40 -8.35 -10.23 14.11
C GLY A 40 -8.96 -8.82 13.99
N GLY A 41 -8.78 -8.13 12.85
CA GLY A 41 -9.44 -6.85 12.56
C GLY A 41 -10.81 -7.02 11.91
N VAL A 42 -11.52 -5.91 11.76
CA VAL A 42 -12.78 -5.79 11.00
C VAL A 42 -12.48 -4.98 9.74
N PRO A 43 -12.52 -5.57 8.52
CA PRO A 43 -12.27 -4.81 7.30
C PRO A 43 -13.45 -3.90 6.97
N MET A 44 -13.18 -2.66 6.62
CA MET A 44 -14.15 -1.71 6.08
C MET A 44 -13.62 -1.13 4.77
N ILE A 45 -14.29 -1.43 3.66
CA ILE A 45 -13.96 -0.82 2.37
C ILE A 45 -14.41 0.63 2.43
N ILE A 46 -13.50 1.56 2.20
CA ILE A 46 -13.78 2.98 2.05
C ILE A 46 -14.03 3.22 0.56
N PRO A 47 -15.28 3.39 0.12
CA PRO A 47 -15.58 3.60 -1.28
C PRO A 47 -14.98 4.93 -1.76
N PHE A 48 -14.42 4.91 -2.97
CA PHE A 48 -13.94 6.11 -3.63
C PHE A 48 -15.06 7.15 -3.72
N ASN A 49 -14.73 8.40 -3.39
CA ASN A 49 -15.56 9.57 -3.62
C ASN A 49 -14.68 10.83 -3.72
N GLU A 50 -15.22 11.88 -4.30
CA GLU A 50 -14.53 13.17 -4.47
C GLU A 50 -14.87 14.18 -3.37
N ASP A 51 -15.85 13.87 -2.52
CA ASP A 51 -16.28 14.72 -1.43
C ASP A 51 -15.33 14.66 -0.22
N ALA A 52 -14.80 15.80 0.17
CA ALA A 52 -13.82 15.89 1.25
C ALA A 52 -14.43 15.57 2.62
N ASP A 53 -15.63 16.02 2.88
CA ASP A 53 -16.31 15.86 4.18
C ASP A 53 -16.76 14.41 4.35
N VAL A 54 -17.21 13.77 3.26
CA VAL A 54 -17.53 12.34 3.24
C VAL A 54 -16.27 11.52 3.51
N THR A 55 -15.13 11.85 2.86
CA THR A 55 -13.85 11.16 3.08
C THR A 55 -13.38 11.29 4.53
N GLU A 56 -13.49 12.47 5.13
CA GLU A 56 -13.14 12.69 6.54
C GLU A 56 -14.03 11.86 7.47
N SER A 57 -15.36 11.91 7.26
CA SER A 57 -16.33 11.12 8.03
C SER A 57 -16.08 9.60 7.91
N GLN A 58 -15.72 9.12 6.71
CA GLN A 58 -15.36 7.71 6.52
C GLN A 58 -14.10 7.31 7.31
N LEU A 59 -13.09 8.20 7.34
CA LEU A 59 -11.86 7.91 8.07
C LEU A 59 -12.06 7.95 9.59
N GLU A 60 -13.04 8.70 10.09
CA GLU A 60 -13.39 8.72 11.51
C GLU A 60 -13.85 7.36 12.05
N LEU A 61 -14.35 6.52 11.19
CA LEU A 61 -14.88 5.20 11.56
C LEU A 61 -13.79 4.13 11.70
N VAL A 62 -12.53 4.43 11.37
CA VAL A 62 -11.46 3.43 11.30
C VAL A 62 -10.34 3.68 12.30
N ASP A 63 -9.73 2.60 12.75
CA ASP A 63 -8.63 2.59 13.70
C ASP A 63 -7.25 2.47 13.01
N ALA A 64 -7.22 2.00 11.75
CA ALA A 64 -6.05 1.94 10.88
C ALA A 64 -6.46 2.01 9.41
N LEU A 65 -5.50 2.31 8.52
CA LEU A 65 -5.72 2.46 7.08
C LEU A 65 -4.81 1.55 6.26
N ILE A 66 -5.38 0.87 5.28
CA ILE A 66 -4.63 0.22 4.19
C ILE A 66 -4.88 1.02 2.91
N LEU A 67 -3.81 1.54 2.31
CA LEU A 67 -3.84 2.10 0.96
C LEU A 67 -3.59 0.97 -0.03
N SER A 68 -4.60 0.64 -0.82
CA SER A 68 -4.58 -0.52 -1.72
C SER A 68 -3.78 -0.29 -2.99
N GLY A 69 -3.41 -1.38 -3.66
CA GLY A 69 -2.82 -1.36 -5.00
C GLY A 69 -3.75 -0.78 -6.08
N GLY A 70 -3.28 -0.66 -7.30
CA GLY A 70 -4.09 -0.16 -8.40
C GLY A 70 -3.30 0.39 -9.57
N GLN A 71 -3.88 1.35 -10.28
CA GLN A 71 -3.34 2.03 -11.43
C GLN A 71 -2.10 2.87 -11.07
N ASP A 72 -1.39 3.36 -12.08
CA ASP A 72 -0.24 4.25 -11.89
C ASP A 72 -0.63 5.53 -11.14
N ILE A 73 0.34 6.06 -10.38
CA ILE A 73 0.25 7.41 -9.84
C ILE A 73 0.54 8.39 -10.99
N ASP A 74 -0.32 9.40 -11.13
CA ASP A 74 -0.16 10.44 -12.12
C ASP A 74 1.15 11.21 -11.88
N SER A 75 1.97 11.33 -12.96
CA SER A 75 3.26 12.03 -12.92
C SER A 75 3.15 13.51 -12.51
N GLU A 76 2.02 14.17 -12.81
CA GLU A 76 1.74 15.52 -12.35
C GLU A 76 1.79 15.63 -10.81
N SER A 77 1.40 14.58 -10.09
CA SER A 77 1.42 14.53 -8.62
C SER A 77 2.82 14.67 -8.01
N TYR A 78 3.88 14.42 -8.80
CA TYR A 78 5.27 14.61 -8.36
C TYR A 78 6.06 15.54 -9.28
N GLY A 79 5.34 16.38 -10.09
CA GLY A 79 5.91 17.48 -10.88
C GLY A 79 6.71 17.03 -12.10
N GLU A 80 6.41 15.88 -12.67
CA GLU A 80 7.01 15.38 -13.91
C GLU A 80 5.96 15.30 -15.03
N GLU A 81 6.41 15.51 -16.28
CA GLU A 81 5.57 15.28 -17.47
C GLU A 81 5.38 13.78 -17.70
N PRO A 82 4.24 13.35 -18.27
CA PRO A 82 3.99 11.94 -18.56
C PRO A 82 4.95 11.41 -19.64
N GLN A 83 5.57 10.28 -19.36
CA GLN A 83 6.46 9.58 -20.29
C GLN A 83 5.69 8.50 -21.06
N PRO A 84 6.15 8.07 -22.27
CA PRO A 84 5.40 7.14 -23.13
C PRO A 84 4.96 5.82 -22.47
N GLU A 85 5.70 5.33 -21.49
CA GLU A 85 5.43 4.05 -20.82
C GLU A 85 4.60 4.21 -19.53
N GLN A 86 4.17 5.43 -19.19
CA GLN A 86 3.22 5.60 -18.10
C GLN A 86 1.92 4.86 -18.43
N GLY A 87 1.45 4.06 -17.49
CA GLY A 87 0.21 3.31 -17.64
C GLY A 87 -1.04 4.17 -17.40
N THR A 88 -2.15 3.51 -17.15
CA THR A 88 -3.40 4.20 -16.86
C THR A 88 -3.31 4.93 -15.52
N VAL A 89 -3.59 6.22 -15.49
CA VAL A 89 -3.69 7.06 -14.30
C VAL A 89 -5.14 7.36 -13.96
N TRP A 90 -5.40 7.61 -12.69
CA TRP A 90 -6.70 8.09 -12.23
C TRP A 90 -6.51 9.16 -11.16
N GLN A 91 -6.33 10.39 -11.60
CA GLN A 91 -6.00 11.54 -10.76
C GLN A 91 -6.97 11.75 -9.59
N ALA A 92 -8.27 11.54 -9.83
CA ALA A 92 -9.27 11.67 -8.76
C ALA A 92 -9.04 10.66 -7.62
N ARG A 93 -8.61 9.44 -7.94
CA ARG A 93 -8.23 8.43 -6.94
C ARG A 93 -6.93 8.80 -6.22
N ASP A 94 -5.96 9.37 -6.93
CA ASP A 94 -4.72 9.84 -6.29
C ASP A 94 -5.06 10.90 -5.24
N GLN A 95 -5.90 11.88 -5.59
CA GLN A 95 -6.36 12.94 -4.67
C GLN A 95 -7.14 12.37 -3.48
N PHE A 96 -8.02 11.39 -3.71
CA PHE A 96 -8.77 10.71 -2.65
C PHE A 96 -7.84 9.97 -1.67
N ASP A 97 -6.92 9.14 -2.18
CA ASP A 97 -6.01 8.39 -1.34
C ASP A 97 -5.00 9.30 -0.61
N MET A 98 -4.53 10.39 -1.25
CA MET A 98 -3.70 11.43 -0.59
C MET A 98 -4.46 12.13 0.53
N ARG A 99 -5.75 12.39 0.35
CA ARG A 99 -6.62 12.96 1.40
C ARG A 99 -6.76 11.99 2.57
N LEU A 100 -7.02 10.72 2.32
CA LEU A 100 -7.07 9.68 3.36
C LEU A 100 -5.76 9.62 4.14
N LEU A 101 -4.61 9.60 3.43
CA LEU A 101 -3.28 9.57 4.06
C LEU A 101 -3.04 10.80 4.94
N LYS A 102 -3.32 12.01 4.42
CA LYS A 102 -3.18 13.27 5.16
C LYS A 102 -3.99 13.28 6.47
N LEU A 103 -5.23 12.82 6.39
CA LEU A 103 -6.12 12.73 7.55
C LEU A 103 -5.65 11.65 8.54
N ALA A 104 -5.21 10.50 8.04
CA ALA A 104 -4.69 9.41 8.86
C ALA A 104 -3.44 9.86 9.65
N GLU A 105 -2.49 10.51 9.00
CA GLU A 105 -1.29 11.05 9.66
C GLU A 105 -1.62 12.13 10.69
N LYS A 106 -2.52 13.09 10.35
CA LYS A 106 -2.99 14.13 11.27
C LYS A 106 -3.58 13.53 12.55
N ARG A 107 -4.32 12.42 12.43
CA ARG A 107 -4.95 11.70 13.54
C ARG A 107 -4.00 10.67 14.17
N GLY A 108 -2.81 10.47 13.58
CA GLY A 108 -1.85 9.45 13.98
C GLY A 108 -2.39 8.02 13.84
N ILE A 109 -3.29 7.75 12.90
CA ILE A 109 -3.79 6.42 12.57
C ILE A 109 -2.69 5.66 11.83
N PRO A 110 -2.39 4.40 12.19
CA PRO A 110 -1.38 3.62 11.47
C PRO A 110 -1.81 3.33 10.03
N VAL A 111 -0.84 3.41 9.10
CA VAL A 111 -1.06 3.25 7.66
C VAL A 111 -0.14 2.16 7.10
N LEU A 112 -0.70 1.26 6.31
CA LEU A 112 0.02 0.30 5.48
C LEU A 112 -0.29 0.57 4.01
N GLY A 113 0.70 1.00 3.22
CA GLY A 113 0.60 1.12 1.77
C GLY A 113 1.08 -0.14 1.07
N ILE A 114 0.29 -0.67 0.13
CA ILE A 114 0.62 -1.87 -0.64
C ILE A 114 0.70 -1.52 -2.12
N CYS A 115 1.82 -1.82 -2.77
CA CYS A 115 2.12 -1.58 -4.18
C CYS A 115 1.91 -0.09 -4.53
N ARG A 116 0.86 0.27 -5.27
CA ARG A 116 0.50 1.67 -5.52
C ARG A 116 0.38 2.48 -4.22
N GLY A 117 -0.13 1.89 -3.14
CA GLY A 117 -0.24 2.56 -1.84
C GLY A 117 1.11 2.99 -1.27
N ALA A 118 2.16 2.19 -1.43
CA ALA A 118 3.53 2.57 -1.04
C ALA A 118 4.08 3.71 -1.93
N GLN A 119 3.82 3.67 -3.23
CA GLN A 119 4.20 4.73 -4.17
C GLN A 119 3.49 6.05 -3.83
N LEU A 120 2.20 5.99 -3.51
CA LEU A 120 1.40 7.15 -3.11
C LEU A 120 1.94 7.79 -1.82
N ILE A 121 2.27 6.98 -0.81
CA ILE A 121 2.94 7.45 0.41
C ILE A 121 4.22 8.20 0.06
N ASN A 122 5.05 7.64 -0.81
CA ASN A 122 6.29 8.28 -1.25
C ASN A 122 6.04 9.63 -1.91
N VAL A 123 5.10 9.70 -2.86
CA VAL A 123 4.75 10.94 -3.59
C VAL A 123 4.15 11.98 -2.66
N PHE A 124 3.25 11.59 -1.76
CA PHE A 124 2.66 12.48 -0.77
C PHE A 124 3.71 13.18 0.11
N HIS A 125 4.82 12.49 0.43
CA HIS A 125 5.96 13.03 1.16
C HIS A 125 6.98 13.78 0.29
N GLY A 126 6.64 14.10 -0.98
CA GLY A 126 7.51 14.86 -1.91
C GLY A 126 8.61 14.01 -2.54
N GLY A 127 8.45 12.70 -2.57
CA GLY A 127 9.23 11.78 -3.40
C GLY A 127 8.78 11.78 -4.85
N SER A 128 9.44 11.00 -5.70
CA SER A 128 9.08 10.81 -7.10
C SER A 128 9.22 9.36 -7.53
N LEU A 129 8.71 9.04 -8.72
CA LEU A 129 8.71 7.69 -9.28
C LEU A 129 9.45 7.66 -10.62
N TYR A 130 10.07 6.53 -10.94
CA TYR A 130 10.26 6.14 -12.33
C TYR A 130 8.90 5.67 -12.86
N GLN A 131 8.46 6.21 -13.97
CA GLN A 131 7.13 5.93 -14.53
C GLN A 131 7.04 4.54 -15.16
N ASP A 132 8.19 3.92 -15.44
CA ASP A 132 8.31 2.54 -15.91
C ASP A 132 9.72 1.99 -15.63
N LEU A 133 9.82 0.65 -15.54
CA LEU A 133 11.08 -0.10 -15.45
C LEU A 133 12.11 0.30 -16.52
N LYS A 134 11.66 0.66 -17.72
CA LYS A 134 12.52 1.08 -18.82
C LYS A 134 13.33 2.34 -18.53
N TYR A 135 12.86 3.17 -17.61
CA TYR A 135 13.54 4.41 -17.21
C TYR A 135 14.50 4.22 -16.04
N TYR A 136 14.54 3.00 -15.48
CA TYR A 136 15.51 2.70 -14.42
C TYR A 136 16.92 2.56 -15.02
N PRO A 137 17.97 3.14 -14.40
CA PRO A 137 19.28 3.31 -15.04
C PRO A 137 20.11 2.02 -15.18
N VAL A 138 19.68 0.92 -14.56
CA VAL A 138 20.35 -0.39 -14.63
C VAL A 138 19.35 -1.49 -14.98
N PRO A 139 19.79 -2.63 -15.53
CA PRO A 139 18.90 -3.75 -15.82
C PRO A 139 18.14 -4.21 -14.57
N THR A 140 16.82 -4.35 -14.70
CA THR A 140 15.94 -4.75 -13.61
C THR A 140 15.67 -6.25 -13.61
N LEU A 141 15.29 -6.78 -12.44
CA LEU A 141 14.64 -8.07 -12.31
C LEU A 141 13.23 -8.04 -12.93
N LYS A 142 12.57 -9.18 -12.98
CA LYS A 142 11.17 -9.27 -13.41
C LYS A 142 10.24 -8.75 -12.32
N HIS A 143 9.91 -7.44 -12.35
CA HIS A 143 8.96 -6.82 -11.42
C HIS A 143 7.50 -6.89 -11.89
N TRP A 144 7.27 -7.45 -13.08
CA TRP A 144 5.92 -7.78 -13.56
C TRP A 144 5.84 -9.26 -13.88
N GLN A 145 5.15 -10.03 -13.01
CA GLN A 145 5.08 -11.50 -13.11
C GLN A 145 3.78 -12.03 -13.75
N GLY A 146 3.14 -11.27 -14.65
CA GLY A 146 1.82 -11.56 -15.21
C GLY A 146 1.54 -13.02 -15.62
N ASP A 147 2.58 -13.78 -16.02
CA ASP A 147 2.47 -15.20 -16.42
C ASP A 147 2.69 -16.17 -15.26
N THR A 148 2.93 -15.67 -14.05
CA THR A 148 3.16 -16.48 -12.85
C THR A 148 1.98 -16.32 -11.89
N PRO A 149 1.52 -17.37 -11.21
CA PRO A 149 0.43 -17.27 -10.25
C PRO A 149 0.69 -16.18 -9.20
N TRP A 150 -0.33 -15.38 -8.86
CA TRP A 150 -0.21 -14.22 -7.97
C TRP A 150 0.28 -14.57 -6.56
N TRP A 151 0.06 -15.79 -6.11
CA TRP A 151 0.52 -16.30 -4.81
C TRP A 151 1.95 -16.84 -4.81
N GLN A 152 2.63 -16.84 -5.96
CA GLN A 152 3.99 -17.34 -6.06
C GLN A 152 4.98 -16.18 -5.96
N ALA A 153 5.92 -16.31 -5.02
CA ALA A 153 7.02 -15.36 -4.91
C ALA A 153 8.04 -15.56 -6.06
N THR A 154 8.48 -14.47 -6.67
CA THR A 154 9.37 -14.49 -7.84
C THR A 154 10.77 -14.00 -7.57
N HIS A 155 10.97 -12.99 -6.71
CA HIS A 155 12.31 -12.48 -6.38
C HIS A 155 12.53 -12.31 -4.88
N GLN A 156 13.73 -11.91 -4.51
CA GLN A 156 14.10 -11.65 -3.12
C GLN A 156 14.28 -10.15 -2.87
N VAL A 157 13.82 -9.72 -1.73
CA VAL A 157 14.13 -8.40 -1.17
C VAL A 157 15.01 -8.55 0.06
N LYS A 158 16.03 -7.70 0.17
CA LYS A 158 16.87 -7.56 1.37
C LYS A 158 16.17 -6.58 2.32
N LEU A 159 15.95 -6.98 3.56
CA LEU A 159 15.44 -6.09 4.60
C LEU A 159 16.59 -5.23 5.13
N VAL A 160 16.31 -3.95 5.31
CA VAL A 160 17.27 -3.01 5.91
C VAL A 160 17.25 -3.20 7.42
N LYS A 161 18.42 -3.39 8.03
CA LYS A 161 18.54 -3.57 9.48
C LYS A 161 18.01 -2.35 10.23
N ASP A 162 17.55 -2.56 11.45
CA ASP A 162 17.09 -1.54 12.37
C ASP A 162 15.88 -0.74 11.82
N THR A 163 15.08 -1.37 10.96
CA THR A 163 13.80 -0.86 10.48
C THR A 163 12.63 -1.59 11.16
N HIS A 164 11.46 -0.96 11.18
CA HIS A 164 10.23 -1.60 11.66
C HIS A 164 9.88 -2.82 10.81
N LEU A 165 10.07 -2.72 9.49
CA LEU A 165 9.84 -3.86 8.58
C LEU A 165 10.74 -5.05 8.94
N ALA A 166 12.02 -4.82 9.19
CA ALA A 166 12.92 -5.89 9.61
C ALA A 166 12.50 -6.50 10.95
N ALA A 167 12.06 -5.68 11.91
CA ALA A 167 11.54 -6.15 13.20
C ALA A 167 10.26 -7.00 13.05
N ILE A 168 9.35 -6.62 12.16
CA ILE A 168 8.12 -7.40 11.83
C ILE A 168 8.47 -8.82 11.38
N PHE A 169 9.56 -8.97 10.64
CA PHE A 169 10.02 -10.25 10.10
C PHE A 169 11.20 -10.86 10.89
N ASP A 170 11.28 -10.60 12.21
CA ASP A 170 12.29 -11.17 13.13
C ASP A 170 13.73 -10.98 12.66
N GLN A 171 14.04 -9.84 12.03
CA GLN A 171 15.36 -9.48 11.52
C GLN A 171 15.92 -10.47 10.46
N VAL A 172 15.06 -11.26 9.78
CA VAL A 172 15.53 -12.08 8.69
C VAL A 172 16.15 -11.18 7.60
N PRO A 173 17.30 -11.56 7.02
CA PRO A 173 18.00 -10.67 6.11
C PRO A 173 17.31 -10.53 4.74
N ARG A 174 16.47 -11.48 4.36
CA ARG A 174 15.82 -11.52 3.05
C ARG A 174 14.46 -12.19 3.14
N LEU A 175 13.52 -11.70 2.29
CA LEU A 175 12.22 -12.31 2.04
C LEU A 175 12.07 -12.63 0.55
N ARG A 176 11.29 -13.65 0.22
CA ARG A 176 10.81 -13.84 -1.15
C ARG A 176 9.45 -13.19 -1.31
N VAL A 177 9.27 -12.41 -2.39
CA VAL A 177 8.06 -11.62 -2.64
C VAL A 177 7.53 -11.83 -4.06
N ASN A 178 6.25 -11.56 -4.28
CA ASN A 178 5.65 -11.43 -5.61
C ASN A 178 5.84 -10.00 -6.14
N SER A 179 5.56 -9.78 -7.43
CA SER A 179 5.79 -8.48 -8.02
C SER A 179 4.83 -8.20 -9.19
N TYR A 180 4.08 -7.10 -9.07
CA TYR A 180 3.09 -6.64 -10.05
C TYR A 180 3.15 -5.14 -10.24
N HIS A 181 4.35 -4.61 -10.49
CA HIS A 181 4.52 -3.17 -10.70
C HIS A 181 5.54 -2.89 -11.81
N HIS A 182 5.34 -1.79 -12.50
CA HIS A 182 6.29 -1.23 -13.46
C HIS A 182 6.75 0.17 -13.06
N GLN A 183 5.98 0.90 -12.24
CA GLN A 183 6.48 2.12 -11.59
C GLN A 183 7.35 1.77 -10.39
N LEU A 184 8.39 2.58 -10.13
CA LEU A 184 9.37 2.38 -9.07
C LEU A 184 9.60 3.67 -8.29
N ILE A 185 9.91 3.58 -7.01
CA ILE A 185 10.35 4.74 -6.24
C ILE A 185 11.70 5.23 -6.78
N LYS A 186 11.77 6.51 -7.22
CA LYS A 186 12.95 7.18 -7.76
C LYS A 186 13.67 7.99 -6.69
N LYS A 187 12.93 8.90 -6.06
CA LYS A 187 13.40 9.71 -4.93
C LYS A 187 12.52 9.42 -3.74
N VAL A 188 13.13 9.09 -2.61
CA VAL A 188 12.40 8.85 -1.36
C VAL A 188 11.88 10.16 -0.78
N GLY A 189 10.64 10.17 -0.34
CA GLY A 189 9.96 11.31 0.25
C GLY A 189 10.57 11.73 1.59
N LYS A 190 10.34 12.98 1.97
CA LYS A 190 10.87 13.56 3.20
C LYS A 190 10.30 12.84 4.44
N GLY A 191 11.17 12.48 5.39
CA GLY A 191 10.75 11.77 6.61
C GLY A 191 10.51 10.27 6.44
N LEU A 192 10.74 9.74 5.23
CA LEU A 192 10.71 8.32 4.94
C LEU A 192 12.13 7.76 4.80
N LYS A 193 12.30 6.50 5.12
CA LYS A 193 13.52 5.72 4.89
C LYS A 193 13.19 4.42 4.15
N VAL A 194 14.14 3.93 3.37
CA VAL A 194 14.02 2.64 2.68
C VAL A 194 14.14 1.52 3.71
N ASN A 195 13.23 0.56 3.67
CA ASN A 195 13.22 -0.60 4.57
C ASN A 195 13.39 -1.94 3.85
N ALA A 196 13.23 -1.98 2.52
CA ALA A 196 13.45 -3.15 1.68
C ALA A 196 14.04 -2.78 0.31
N LEU A 197 14.94 -3.63 -0.19
CA LEU A 197 15.67 -3.46 -1.45
C LEU A 197 15.68 -4.76 -2.26
N ALA A 198 15.31 -4.71 -3.53
CA ALA A 198 15.56 -5.82 -4.47
C ALA A 198 17.05 -5.92 -4.82
N GLN A 199 17.47 -7.03 -5.44
CA GLN A 199 18.89 -7.26 -5.77
C GLN A 199 19.42 -6.31 -6.85
N ASP A 200 18.54 -5.77 -7.70
CA ASP A 200 18.84 -4.76 -8.72
C ASP A 200 18.84 -3.32 -8.18
N GLY A 201 18.65 -3.16 -6.87
CA GLY A 201 18.64 -1.85 -6.20
C GLY A 201 17.30 -1.14 -6.18
N VAL A 202 16.25 -1.74 -6.73
CA VAL A 202 14.89 -1.18 -6.68
C VAL A 202 14.43 -1.12 -5.22
N TYR A 203 13.86 0.03 -4.83
CA TYR A 203 13.26 0.24 -3.52
C TYR A 203 11.93 -0.49 -3.43
N GLU A 204 11.88 -1.50 -2.59
CA GLU A 204 10.73 -2.39 -2.41
C GLU A 204 9.93 -2.08 -1.14
N GLY A 205 10.40 -1.13 -0.35
CA GLY A 205 9.64 -0.71 0.81
C GLY A 205 10.21 0.55 1.46
N ILE A 206 9.33 1.26 2.15
CA ILE A 206 9.59 2.53 2.84
C ILE A 206 8.84 2.56 4.16
N GLU A 207 9.33 3.34 5.11
CA GLU A 207 8.66 3.58 6.39
C GLU A 207 9.04 4.95 6.96
N ASN A 208 8.19 5.52 7.83
CA ASN A 208 8.56 6.67 8.63
C ASN A 208 9.30 6.24 9.91
N GLU A 209 9.89 7.19 10.63
CA GLU A 209 10.70 6.92 11.82
C GLU A 209 9.95 6.19 12.93
N THR A 210 8.66 6.47 13.11
CA THR A 210 7.84 5.88 14.16
C THR A 210 7.22 4.53 13.79
N GLY A 211 7.32 4.09 12.51
CA GLY A 211 6.65 2.91 11.99
C GLY A 211 5.12 3.03 11.94
N THR A 212 4.56 4.24 12.11
CA THR A 212 3.12 4.46 11.94
C THR A 212 2.70 4.47 10.48
N VAL A 213 3.63 4.78 9.57
CA VAL A 213 3.43 4.71 8.12
C VAL A 213 4.46 3.74 7.56
N LEU A 214 3.99 2.70 6.92
CA LEU A 214 4.81 1.65 6.29
C LEU A 214 4.26 1.35 4.90
N GLY A 215 5.14 1.25 3.92
CA GLY A 215 4.81 0.89 2.55
C GLY A 215 5.65 -0.29 2.06
N VAL A 216 5.02 -1.22 1.35
CA VAL A 216 5.69 -2.33 0.65
C VAL A 216 5.25 -2.37 -0.80
N GLN A 217 6.19 -2.63 -1.70
CA GLN A 217 5.93 -2.62 -3.14
C GLN A 217 5.29 -3.93 -3.63
N TRP A 218 5.55 -5.04 -2.94
CA TRP A 218 4.92 -6.34 -3.23
C TRP A 218 3.50 -6.45 -2.66
N HIS A 219 2.84 -7.57 -2.91
CA HIS A 219 1.47 -7.86 -2.48
C HIS A 219 1.44 -8.95 -1.39
N PRO A 220 1.62 -8.58 -0.09
CA PRO A 220 1.56 -9.54 1.01
C PRO A 220 0.19 -10.19 1.15
N GLU A 221 -0.90 -9.46 0.81
CA GLU A 221 -2.27 -9.97 0.83
C GLU A 221 -2.47 -11.15 -0.10
N MET A 222 -1.78 -11.17 -1.24
CA MET A 222 -1.84 -12.27 -2.20
C MET A 222 -0.96 -13.46 -1.80
N LEU A 223 0.18 -13.20 -1.14
CA LEU A 223 1.15 -14.23 -0.76
C LEU A 223 0.74 -15.02 0.49
N ARG A 224 0.03 -14.39 1.42
CA ARG A 224 -0.23 -14.91 2.78
C ARG A 224 -0.86 -16.31 2.83
N ALA A 225 -1.63 -16.71 1.83
CA ALA A 225 -2.23 -18.04 1.78
C ALA A 225 -1.19 -19.16 1.63
N HIS A 226 -0.02 -18.85 1.09
CA HIS A 226 1.09 -19.79 0.81
C HIS A 226 2.37 -19.44 1.60
N GLN A 227 2.46 -18.23 2.13
CA GLN A 227 3.58 -17.70 2.93
C GLN A 227 3.01 -17.01 4.17
N ALA A 228 2.76 -17.80 5.22
CA ALA A 228 2.08 -17.33 6.44
C ALA A 228 2.81 -16.17 7.15
N GLU A 229 4.12 -16.03 6.93
CA GLU A 229 4.89 -14.90 7.46
C GLU A 229 4.41 -13.54 6.96
N MET A 230 3.72 -13.48 5.80
CA MET A 230 3.16 -12.22 5.28
C MET A 230 1.99 -11.69 6.12
N ASP A 231 1.32 -12.54 6.90
CA ASP A 231 0.31 -12.12 7.88
C ASP A 231 0.89 -11.17 8.96
N ARG A 232 2.20 -11.19 9.21
CA ARG A 232 2.87 -10.33 10.20
C ARG A 232 2.72 -8.84 9.92
N LEU A 233 2.63 -8.42 8.65
CA LEU A 233 2.37 -7.02 8.29
C LEU A 233 0.98 -6.56 8.74
N PHE A 234 -0.02 -7.42 8.55
CA PHE A 234 -1.40 -7.15 8.96
C PHE A 234 -1.56 -7.22 10.48
N ASP A 235 -0.92 -8.19 11.12
CA ASP A 235 -0.88 -8.29 12.59
C ASP A 235 -0.23 -7.05 13.22
N TYR A 236 0.88 -6.56 12.65
CA TYR A 236 1.52 -5.34 13.08
C TYR A 236 0.58 -4.13 12.99
N LEU A 237 -0.08 -3.94 11.84
CA LEU A 237 -1.04 -2.86 11.64
C LEU A 237 -2.18 -2.92 12.67
N ILE A 238 -2.76 -4.10 12.86
CA ILE A 238 -3.90 -4.34 13.76
C ILE A 238 -3.50 -4.13 15.22
N LYS A 239 -2.32 -4.58 15.63
CA LYS A 239 -1.80 -4.35 16.98
C LYS A 239 -1.60 -2.87 17.27
N ARG A 240 -1.10 -2.09 16.30
CA ARG A 240 -0.93 -0.64 16.45
C ARG A 240 -2.27 0.09 16.50
N ALA A 241 -3.27 -0.33 15.72
CA ALA A 241 -4.63 0.17 15.79
C ALA A 241 -5.25 -0.04 17.18
N SER A 242 -5.10 -1.25 17.75
CA SER A 242 -5.63 -1.61 19.07
C SER A 242 -4.94 -0.87 20.23
N TRP A 243 -3.70 -0.42 20.03
CA TRP A 243 -2.97 0.34 21.06
C TRP A 243 -3.62 1.69 21.35
N LYS A 244 -4.03 2.42 20.31
CA LYS A 244 -4.68 3.74 20.45
C LYS A 244 -6.03 3.70 21.17
N GLY A 245 -6.82 2.66 20.94
CA GLY A 245 -8.10 2.50 21.64
C GLY A 245 -7.99 2.20 23.14
N ARG A 246 -6.77 2.01 23.70
CA ARG A 246 -6.54 1.80 25.13
C ARG A 246 -6.23 3.08 25.89
N ASP A 247 -5.66 4.07 25.22
CA ASP A 247 -5.30 5.34 25.86
C ASP A 247 -6.51 6.29 26.00
N GLU A 248 -7.56 6.12 25.17
CA GLU A 248 -8.80 6.91 25.27
C GLU A 248 -9.77 6.42 26.37
N HIS A 249 -9.53 5.26 26.96
CA HIS A 249 -10.37 4.70 28.03
C HIS A 249 -9.64 4.60 29.39
N ALA A 250 -8.49 5.24 29.53
CA ALA A 250 -7.68 5.24 30.74
C ALA A 250 -7.80 6.55 31.56
N GLU A 251 -8.82 7.39 31.26
CA GLU A 251 -9.18 8.57 32.05
C GLU A 251 -10.47 8.34 32.84
#